data_7b92a0373bc0fa433a5288abc6ea7d98
#
_entry.id   7b92a0373bc0fa433a5288abc6ea7d98
#
_cell.length_a   1.000
_cell.length_b   1.000
_cell.length_c   1.000
_cell.angle_alpha   90.00
_cell.angle_beta   90.00
_cell.angle_gamma   90.00
#
_symmetry.space_group_name_H-M   'P 1'
#
loop_
_entity.id
_entity.type
_entity.pdbx_description
1 polymer ?
#
loop_
_entity_poly.entity_id
_entity_poly.type
_entity_poly.pdbx_seq_one_letter_code
_entity_poly.pdbx_strand_id
1 'polypeptide(L)'
;MEVVLVSVWGFMDVYKLHPKFDLILDRFDTIQKEFKDNLEHIQFGHWYDDFAHSKSGGIYNPVAAPLYGELDQEQEQLSMIEQFGKDFYEKDGLRTHKNVNWVPTLTKTLQDIGITRRASIARMKPKAKIPLHRDGDPNPPDGILLRGIIGLDVPVEEGKKCYIMVRDRPKKTWHTRDIKNKSICLFQPNAIHSVINQINGWRYVVLFDTVVWFENYPEVVKSCRTTGVWANLD
;
A
#
# COMPACT_ATOMS: atom_id res chain seq x y z
N MET A 1 20.46 14.70 -18.63
CA MET A 1 19.40 14.45 -17.63
C MET A 1 19.61 13.01 -17.15
N GLU A 2 20.28 12.89 -16.01
CA GLU A 2 20.70 11.59 -15.48
C GLU A 2 19.47 10.86 -14.93
N VAL A 3 19.10 9.76 -15.57
CA VAL A 3 18.06 8.86 -15.06
C VAL A 3 18.70 8.03 -13.95
N VAL A 4 18.61 8.48 -12.73
CA VAL A 4 18.96 7.66 -11.58
C VAL A 4 17.88 6.58 -11.44
N LEU A 5 18.13 5.42 -12.06
CA LEU A 5 17.38 4.20 -11.81
C LEU A 5 17.69 3.76 -10.36
N VAL A 6 16.81 4.12 -9.45
CA VAL A 6 16.82 3.55 -8.10
C VAL A 6 16.61 2.05 -8.26
N SER A 7 17.43 1.25 -7.59
CA SER A 7 17.39 -0.21 -7.68
C SER A 7 15.94 -0.71 -7.48
N VAL A 8 15.53 -1.69 -8.27
CA VAL A 8 14.17 -2.27 -8.28
C VAL A 8 13.73 -2.81 -6.91
N TRP A 9 14.60 -2.84 -5.95
CA TRP A 9 14.39 -3.35 -4.60
C TRP A 9 14.28 -2.27 -3.51
N GLY A 10 14.44 -0.99 -3.85
CA GLY A 10 14.21 0.13 -2.95
C GLY A 10 12.86 0.79 -3.22
N PHE A 11 12.74 2.06 -2.82
CA PHE A 11 11.59 2.87 -3.18
C PHE A 11 11.69 3.33 -4.61
N MET A 12 10.60 3.21 -5.36
CA MET A 12 10.53 3.66 -6.75
C MET A 12 10.03 5.10 -6.81
N ASP A 13 10.52 5.85 -7.81
CA ASP A 13 10.01 7.18 -8.10
C ASP A 13 8.64 7.04 -8.77
N VAL A 14 7.61 7.32 -7.99
CA VAL A 14 6.20 7.16 -8.35
C VAL A 14 5.85 7.92 -9.63
N TYR A 15 6.36 9.14 -9.77
CA TYR A 15 6.03 10.00 -10.90
C TYR A 15 6.64 9.55 -12.24
N LYS A 16 7.77 8.84 -12.15
CA LYS A 16 8.38 8.23 -13.36
C LYS A 16 7.63 7.00 -13.82
N LEU A 17 6.98 6.29 -12.88
CA LEU A 17 6.23 5.08 -13.20
C LEU A 17 4.83 5.38 -13.73
N HIS A 18 4.20 6.45 -13.24
CA HIS A 18 2.85 6.77 -13.68
C HIS A 18 2.52 8.26 -13.48
N PRO A 19 2.46 9.06 -14.57
CA PRO A 19 2.19 10.50 -14.46
C PRO A 19 0.83 10.81 -13.84
N LYS A 20 -0.14 9.89 -13.89
CA LYS A 20 -1.46 10.08 -13.27
C LYS A 20 -1.46 10.13 -11.75
N PHE A 21 -0.35 9.80 -11.07
CA PHE A 21 -0.28 9.96 -9.61
C PHE A 21 -0.42 11.42 -9.15
N ASP A 22 -0.18 12.39 -10.03
CA ASP A 22 -0.47 13.80 -9.75
C ASP A 22 -1.94 14.02 -9.37
N LEU A 23 -2.87 13.20 -9.91
CA LEU A 23 -4.29 13.27 -9.55
C LEU A 23 -4.55 13.10 -8.04
N ILE A 24 -3.70 12.33 -7.35
CA ILE A 24 -3.80 12.17 -5.90
C ILE A 24 -3.46 13.49 -5.22
N LEU A 25 -2.39 14.15 -5.67
CA LEU A 25 -1.94 15.42 -5.08
C LEU A 25 -2.95 16.53 -5.34
N ASP A 26 -3.48 16.60 -6.54
CA ASP A 26 -4.48 17.61 -6.96
C ASP A 26 -5.78 17.49 -6.15
N ARG A 27 -6.18 16.26 -5.83
CA ARG A 27 -7.44 15.97 -5.12
C ARG A 27 -7.25 15.72 -3.63
N PHE A 28 -6.02 15.82 -3.11
CA PHE A 28 -5.70 15.35 -1.77
C PHE A 28 -6.52 16.03 -0.68
N ASP A 29 -6.69 17.34 -0.73
CA ASP A 29 -7.39 18.07 0.31
C ASP A 29 -8.88 17.68 0.37
N THR A 30 -9.48 17.44 -0.79
CA THR A 30 -10.85 16.87 -0.87
C THR A 30 -10.90 15.46 -0.31
N ILE A 31 -9.96 14.61 -0.70
CA ILE A 31 -9.85 13.22 -0.22
C ILE A 31 -9.69 13.18 1.30
N GLN A 32 -8.79 14.00 1.84
CA GLN A 32 -8.54 14.03 3.28
C GLN A 32 -9.75 14.57 4.07
N LYS A 33 -10.40 15.61 3.54
CA LYS A 33 -11.63 16.14 4.15
C LYS A 33 -12.73 15.11 4.17
N GLU A 34 -13.00 14.48 3.03
CA GLU A 34 -14.01 13.44 2.87
C GLU A 34 -13.75 12.25 3.83
N PHE A 35 -12.50 11.82 3.95
CA PHE A 35 -12.08 10.80 4.90
C PHE A 35 -12.37 11.21 6.36
N LYS A 36 -11.99 12.42 6.76
CA LYS A 36 -12.17 12.91 8.14
C LYS A 36 -13.65 13.08 8.51
N ASP A 37 -14.43 13.63 7.59
CA ASP A 37 -15.87 13.84 7.79
C ASP A 37 -16.65 12.54 7.94
N ASN A 38 -16.15 11.44 7.35
CA ASN A 38 -16.82 10.15 7.34
C ASN A 38 -16.10 9.05 8.13
N LEU A 39 -15.07 9.39 8.92
CA LEU A 39 -14.23 8.40 9.62
C LEU A 39 -15.03 7.44 10.50
N GLU A 40 -16.08 7.92 11.16
CA GLU A 40 -16.94 7.12 12.04
C GLU A 40 -17.79 6.07 11.28
N HIS A 41 -18.02 6.28 9.99
CA HIS A 41 -18.78 5.39 9.13
C HIS A 41 -17.91 4.35 8.43
N ILE A 42 -16.59 4.56 8.40
CA ILE A 42 -15.64 3.65 7.77
C ILE A 42 -15.44 2.42 8.64
N GLN A 43 -15.76 1.27 8.07
CA GLN A 43 -15.60 -0.01 8.78
C GLN A 43 -14.17 -0.52 8.66
N PHE A 44 -13.54 -0.73 9.81
CA PHE A 44 -12.21 -1.29 9.91
C PHE A 44 -12.27 -2.72 10.47
N GLY A 45 -11.66 -3.67 9.79
CA GLY A 45 -11.49 -5.05 10.23
C GLY A 45 -10.02 -5.40 10.51
N HIS A 46 -9.79 -6.56 11.08
CA HIS A 46 -8.46 -7.08 11.35
C HIS A 46 -7.92 -7.82 10.13
N TRP A 47 -6.67 -7.57 9.75
CA TRP A 47 -6.08 -8.22 8.58
C TRP A 47 -5.75 -9.71 8.82
N TYR A 48 -5.48 -10.12 10.04
CA TYR A 48 -5.30 -11.52 10.45
C TYR A 48 -5.42 -11.61 11.96
N ASP A 49 -6.37 -12.36 12.50
CA ASP A 49 -6.47 -12.60 13.93
C ASP A 49 -5.27 -13.38 14.49
N ASP A 50 -4.74 -14.35 13.72
CA ASP A 50 -3.65 -15.22 14.18
C ASP A 50 -2.28 -14.53 14.22
N PHE A 51 -2.01 -13.56 13.37
CA PHE A 51 -0.74 -12.82 13.38
C PHE A 51 -0.69 -11.77 14.50
N ALA A 52 -1.83 -11.24 14.91
CA ALA A 52 -1.95 -10.23 15.94
C ALA A 52 -1.64 -10.77 17.34
N HIS A 53 -1.92 -12.05 17.60
CA HIS A 53 -1.81 -12.62 18.95
C HIS A 53 -0.53 -13.41 19.20
N SER A 54 0.12 -13.98 18.20
CA SER A 54 1.10 -15.03 18.46
C SER A 54 2.56 -14.61 18.61
N LYS A 55 2.98 -13.44 18.12
CA LYS A 55 4.44 -13.14 18.04
C LYS A 55 4.93 -11.74 18.42
N SER A 56 4.07 -10.78 18.72
CA SER A 56 4.51 -9.38 18.87
C SER A 56 4.20 -8.69 20.19
N GLY A 57 3.80 -9.44 21.22
CA GLY A 57 3.61 -8.84 22.55
C GLY A 57 2.59 -7.68 22.60
N GLY A 58 1.57 -7.70 21.78
CA GLY A 58 0.48 -6.72 21.81
C GLY A 58 0.76 -5.37 21.09
N ILE A 59 1.92 -5.22 20.44
CA ILE A 59 2.29 -3.96 19.76
C ILE A 59 1.75 -3.92 18.31
N TYR A 60 1.48 -5.07 17.71
CA TYR A 60 0.97 -5.21 16.35
C TYR A 60 -0.55 -5.16 16.33
N ASN A 61 -1.12 -4.18 15.67
CA ASN A 61 -2.54 -4.13 15.35
C ASN A 61 -2.79 -3.27 14.12
N PRO A 62 -2.42 -3.75 12.92
CA PRO A 62 -2.86 -3.12 11.70
C PRO A 62 -4.33 -3.46 11.52
N VAL A 63 -5.09 -2.46 11.18
CA VAL A 63 -6.52 -2.57 10.92
C VAL A 63 -6.77 -1.94 9.57
N ALA A 64 -7.44 -2.65 8.68
CA ALA A 64 -7.74 -2.16 7.34
C ALA A 64 -9.25 -2.02 7.13
N ALA A 65 -9.60 -1.02 6.36
CA ALA A 65 -10.92 -0.81 5.81
C ALA A 65 -10.85 -1.08 4.31
N PRO A 66 -11.39 -2.20 3.82
CA PRO A 66 -11.35 -2.54 2.41
C PRO A 66 -12.14 -1.51 1.59
N LEU A 67 -11.65 -1.21 0.39
CA LEU A 67 -12.35 -0.42 -0.61
C LEU A 67 -12.79 -1.31 -1.76
N TYR A 68 -11.84 -1.88 -2.50
CA TYR A 68 -12.10 -2.80 -3.60
C TYR A 68 -10.86 -3.65 -3.93
N GLY A 69 -11.05 -4.68 -4.76
CA GLY A 69 -9.98 -5.52 -5.31
C GLY A 69 -10.47 -6.42 -6.44
N GLU A 70 -9.56 -7.03 -7.16
CA GLU A 70 -9.86 -8.00 -8.21
C GLU A 70 -10.57 -9.24 -7.63
N LEU A 71 -11.45 -9.86 -8.43
CA LEU A 71 -12.29 -10.97 -7.98
C LEU A 71 -11.50 -12.27 -7.71
N ASP A 72 -10.34 -12.42 -8.34
CA ASP A 72 -9.50 -13.62 -8.28
C ASP A 72 -8.55 -13.67 -7.08
N GLN A 73 -8.49 -12.61 -6.28
CA GLN A 73 -7.66 -12.56 -5.07
C GLN A 73 -8.34 -13.24 -3.87
N GLU A 74 -8.46 -14.57 -3.94
CA GLU A 74 -9.27 -15.32 -2.96
C GLU A 74 -8.70 -15.33 -1.54
N GLN A 75 -7.41 -15.53 -1.35
CA GLN A 75 -6.89 -15.85 -0.01
C GLN A 75 -6.84 -14.69 0.98
N GLU A 76 -6.43 -13.50 0.56
CA GLU A 76 -6.39 -12.35 1.47
C GLU A 76 -7.75 -11.69 1.69
N GLN A 77 -8.66 -11.85 0.73
CA GLN A 77 -10.00 -11.33 0.85
C GLN A 77 -10.93 -12.22 1.66
N LEU A 78 -10.65 -13.53 1.79
CA LEU A 78 -11.50 -14.44 2.56
C LEU A 78 -11.68 -13.97 4.00
N SER A 79 -10.61 -13.58 4.69
CA SER A 79 -10.72 -13.07 6.07
C SER A 79 -11.50 -11.77 6.15
N MET A 80 -11.40 -10.91 5.16
CA MET A 80 -12.19 -9.67 5.07
C MET A 80 -13.63 -9.96 4.69
N ILE A 81 -13.87 -10.91 3.78
CA ILE A 81 -15.22 -11.35 3.40
C ILE A 81 -15.91 -12.03 4.58
N GLU A 82 -15.21 -12.83 5.37
CA GLU A 82 -15.75 -13.44 6.59
C GLU A 82 -16.15 -12.38 7.64
N GLN A 83 -15.35 -11.32 7.80
CA GLN A 83 -15.63 -10.25 8.75
C GLN A 83 -16.76 -9.33 8.28
N PHE A 84 -16.82 -9.00 7.00
CA PHE A 84 -17.74 -7.99 6.47
C PHE A 84 -18.85 -8.57 5.58
N GLY A 85 -18.73 -9.81 5.14
CA GLY A 85 -19.72 -10.60 4.42
C GLY A 85 -20.55 -9.84 3.38
N LYS A 86 -21.78 -9.54 3.76
CA LYS A 86 -22.79 -8.85 2.92
C LYS A 86 -22.47 -7.40 2.55
N ASP A 87 -21.42 -6.83 3.08
CA ASP A 87 -21.01 -5.44 2.80
C ASP A 87 -20.14 -5.34 1.53
N PHE A 88 -19.79 -6.49 0.94
CA PHE A 88 -19.16 -6.58 -0.37
C PHE A 88 -20.19 -6.82 -1.48
N TYR A 89 -19.96 -6.20 -2.63
CA TYR A 89 -20.72 -6.37 -3.86
C TYR A 89 -19.80 -6.28 -5.08
N GLU A 90 -20.24 -6.81 -6.20
CA GLU A 90 -19.51 -6.67 -7.46
C GLU A 90 -19.93 -5.37 -8.16
N LYS A 91 -18.92 -4.59 -8.58
CA LYS A 91 -19.11 -3.39 -9.38
C LYS A 91 -17.94 -3.22 -10.34
N ASP A 92 -18.24 -3.03 -11.62
CA ASP A 92 -17.26 -2.81 -12.68
C ASP A 92 -16.15 -3.88 -12.74
N GLY A 93 -16.52 -5.15 -12.48
CA GLY A 93 -15.58 -6.28 -12.44
C GLY A 93 -14.70 -6.33 -11.20
N LEU A 94 -14.96 -5.51 -10.20
CA LEU A 94 -14.24 -5.48 -8.94
C LEU A 94 -15.14 -5.90 -7.78
N ARG A 95 -14.58 -6.63 -6.82
CA ARG A 95 -15.22 -6.84 -5.52
C ARG A 95 -15.06 -5.56 -4.71
N THR A 96 -16.16 -4.88 -4.48
CA THR A 96 -16.22 -3.54 -3.88
C THR A 96 -16.87 -3.61 -2.52
N HIS A 97 -16.28 -2.96 -1.52
CA HIS A 97 -16.85 -2.83 -0.18
C HIS A 97 -17.62 -1.51 -0.03
N LYS A 98 -18.66 -1.49 0.78
CA LYS A 98 -19.48 -0.28 1.01
C LYS A 98 -18.70 0.95 1.52
N ASN A 99 -17.49 0.77 2.07
CA ASN A 99 -16.62 1.86 2.49
C ASN A 99 -16.36 2.87 1.36
N VAL A 100 -16.41 2.46 0.08
CA VAL A 100 -16.22 3.36 -1.08
C VAL A 100 -17.23 4.52 -1.08
N ASN A 101 -18.41 4.32 -0.50
CA ASN A 101 -19.45 5.34 -0.42
C ASN A 101 -19.07 6.50 0.52
N TRP A 102 -18.16 6.25 1.45
CA TRP A 102 -17.67 7.23 2.42
C TRP A 102 -16.44 8.00 1.96
N VAL A 103 -15.76 7.48 0.92
CA VAL A 103 -14.55 8.08 0.32
C VAL A 103 -14.61 8.03 -1.21
N PRO A 104 -15.69 8.55 -1.83
CA PRO A 104 -15.90 8.42 -3.27
C PRO A 104 -14.82 9.11 -4.09
N THR A 105 -14.30 10.27 -3.65
CA THR A 105 -13.22 10.98 -4.35
C THR A 105 -11.93 10.15 -4.34
N LEU A 106 -11.57 9.55 -3.21
CA LEU A 106 -10.42 8.64 -3.12
C LEU A 106 -10.60 7.45 -4.07
N THR A 107 -11.74 6.77 -3.97
CA THR A 107 -12.05 5.59 -4.79
C THR A 107 -11.94 5.90 -6.27
N LYS A 108 -12.60 6.97 -6.71
CA LYS A 108 -12.55 7.40 -8.12
C LYS A 108 -11.13 7.78 -8.55
N THR A 109 -10.38 8.46 -7.71
CA THR A 109 -9.00 8.87 -8.04
C THR A 109 -8.10 7.66 -8.25
N LEU A 110 -8.18 6.65 -7.39
CA LEU A 110 -7.41 5.41 -7.53
C LEU A 110 -7.81 4.65 -8.82
N GLN A 111 -9.11 4.60 -9.15
CA GLN A 111 -9.58 3.99 -10.40
C GLN A 111 -9.14 4.78 -11.64
N ASP A 112 -9.19 6.13 -11.61
CA ASP A 112 -8.71 7.00 -12.70
C ASP A 112 -7.22 6.81 -12.98
N ILE A 113 -6.43 6.45 -11.96
CA ILE A 113 -5.01 6.09 -12.08
C ILE A 113 -4.85 4.69 -12.69
N GLY A 114 -5.85 3.83 -12.62
CA GLY A 114 -5.79 2.44 -13.06
C GLY A 114 -5.38 1.47 -11.97
N ILE A 115 -5.54 1.84 -10.70
CA ILE A 115 -5.35 0.94 -9.57
C ILE A 115 -6.61 0.11 -9.40
N THR A 116 -6.55 -1.16 -9.79
CA THR A 116 -7.70 -2.09 -9.77
C THR A 116 -7.47 -3.28 -8.85
N ARG A 117 -6.20 -3.69 -8.67
CA ARG A 117 -5.88 -4.94 -8.02
C ARG A 117 -6.35 -4.99 -6.56
N ARG A 118 -6.02 -4.00 -5.77
CA ARG A 118 -6.47 -3.87 -4.38
C ARG A 118 -6.32 -2.43 -3.88
N ALA A 119 -7.30 -1.95 -3.13
CA ALA A 119 -7.21 -0.70 -2.39
C ALA A 119 -7.89 -0.83 -1.02
N SER A 120 -7.28 -0.24 0.00
CA SER A 120 -7.80 -0.20 1.36
C SER A 120 -7.29 1.03 2.11
N ILE A 121 -7.99 1.44 3.16
CA ILE A 121 -7.48 2.40 4.13
C ILE A 121 -6.94 1.61 5.32
N ALA A 122 -5.68 1.77 5.66
CA ALA A 122 -5.08 1.13 6.82
C ALA A 122 -4.83 2.14 7.93
N ARG A 123 -5.11 1.74 9.17
CA ARG A 123 -4.78 2.53 10.36
C ARG A 123 -3.79 1.79 11.25
N MET A 124 -3.00 2.56 11.95
CA MET A 124 -2.00 2.04 12.88
C MET A 124 -2.04 2.81 14.18
N LYS A 125 -2.04 2.08 15.30
CA LYS A 125 -2.08 2.66 16.65
C LYS A 125 -0.87 3.57 16.93
N PRO A 126 -1.00 4.50 17.89
CA PRO A 126 0.14 5.21 18.45
C PRO A 126 1.25 4.26 18.87
N LYS A 127 2.49 4.61 18.57
CA LYS A 127 3.72 3.87 18.95
C LYS A 127 3.77 2.40 18.49
N ALA A 128 2.94 2.03 17.52
CA ALA A 128 2.89 0.67 17.01
C ALA A 128 3.98 0.41 15.95
N LYS A 129 4.30 -0.87 15.78
CA LYS A 129 5.26 -1.35 14.79
C LYS A 129 4.73 -2.60 14.12
N ILE A 130 4.77 -2.63 12.80
CA ILE A 130 4.67 -3.86 12.01
C ILE A 130 6.07 -4.47 11.97
N PRO A 131 6.29 -5.69 12.50
CA PRO A 131 7.60 -6.33 12.50
C PRO A 131 8.16 -6.52 11.09
N LEU A 132 9.41 -6.88 11.00
CA LEU A 132 10.04 -7.28 9.73
C LEU A 132 9.33 -8.51 9.17
N HIS A 133 8.81 -8.38 7.96
CA HIS A 133 8.10 -9.44 7.26
C HIS A 133 8.26 -9.28 5.73
N ARG A 134 7.68 -10.21 5.00
CA ARG A 134 7.45 -10.16 3.56
C ARG A 134 5.99 -10.53 3.36
N ASP A 135 5.35 -9.84 2.45
CA ASP A 135 4.06 -10.30 1.97
C ASP A 135 4.29 -11.40 0.94
N GLY A 136 3.44 -12.40 0.95
CA GLY A 136 3.60 -13.59 0.11
C GLY A 136 3.16 -13.41 -1.34
N ASP A 137 2.81 -12.20 -1.77
CA ASP A 137 2.21 -11.93 -3.07
C ASP A 137 3.20 -12.20 -4.22
N PRO A 138 2.91 -13.11 -5.16
CA PRO A 138 3.78 -13.35 -6.29
C PRO A 138 3.71 -12.20 -7.29
N ASN A 139 4.83 -11.95 -7.99
CA ASN A 139 4.80 -11.11 -9.17
C ASN A 139 4.05 -11.84 -10.30
N PRO A 140 3.26 -11.14 -11.11
CA PRO A 140 2.73 -11.72 -12.34
C PRO A 140 3.87 -12.04 -13.33
N PRO A 141 3.68 -13.00 -14.25
CA PRO A 141 4.74 -13.44 -15.17
C PRO A 141 5.37 -12.30 -15.97
N ASP A 142 4.56 -11.34 -16.40
CA ASP A 142 4.96 -10.24 -17.28
C ASP A 142 4.95 -8.87 -16.59
N GLY A 143 5.10 -8.86 -15.25
CA GLY A 143 5.03 -7.63 -14.49
C GLY A 143 5.69 -7.71 -13.11
N ILE A 144 5.73 -6.58 -12.45
CA ILE A 144 6.18 -6.45 -11.05
C ILE A 144 5.03 -5.91 -10.21
N LEU A 145 4.68 -6.65 -9.18
CA LEU A 145 3.74 -6.18 -8.17
C LEU A 145 4.41 -5.13 -7.28
N LEU A 146 3.78 -3.99 -7.15
CA LEU A 146 4.16 -2.92 -6.25
C LEU A 146 3.04 -2.63 -5.27
N ARG A 147 3.40 -2.46 -4.02
CA ARG A 147 2.52 -1.91 -2.98
C ARG A 147 2.76 -0.43 -2.82
N GLY A 148 1.69 0.33 -2.87
CA GLY A 148 1.69 1.77 -2.67
C GLY A 148 1.19 2.15 -1.27
N ILE A 149 1.79 3.18 -0.70
CA ILE A 149 1.35 3.84 0.53
C ILE A 149 1.16 5.31 0.25
N ILE A 150 -0.05 5.83 0.52
CA ILE A 150 -0.33 7.28 0.51
C ILE A 150 -0.63 7.70 1.94
N GLY A 151 0.11 8.68 2.46
CA GLY A 151 -0.19 9.26 3.76
C GLY A 151 -1.49 10.06 3.70
N LEU A 152 -2.54 9.58 4.37
CA LEU A 152 -3.89 10.15 4.32
C LEU A 152 -4.17 11.10 5.49
N ASP A 153 -3.96 10.61 6.72
CA ASP A 153 -4.03 11.41 7.94
C ASP A 153 -2.94 10.93 8.90
N VAL A 154 -1.81 11.60 8.82
CA VAL A 154 -0.61 11.30 9.58
C VAL A 154 -0.33 12.47 10.49
N PRO A 155 -0.48 12.34 11.80
CA PRO A 155 -0.20 13.41 12.75
C PRO A 155 1.26 13.87 12.67
N VAL A 156 1.51 15.13 13.02
CA VAL A 156 2.85 15.68 13.13
C VAL A 156 3.19 15.83 14.61
N GLU A 157 4.35 15.28 15.01
CA GLU A 157 4.88 15.41 16.36
C GLU A 157 6.39 15.65 16.28
N GLU A 158 6.89 16.67 16.97
CA GLU A 158 8.30 17.05 16.93
C GLU A 158 9.22 15.89 17.37
N GLY A 159 10.27 15.65 16.62
CA GLY A 159 11.23 14.58 16.90
C GLY A 159 10.75 13.16 16.64
N LYS A 160 9.47 12.95 16.25
CA LYS A 160 8.90 11.64 15.98
C LYS A 160 8.43 11.50 14.54
N LYS A 161 8.49 10.27 14.04
CA LYS A 161 8.17 9.97 12.65
C LYS A 161 7.28 8.76 12.51
N CYS A 162 6.53 8.76 11.44
CA CYS A 162 5.97 7.56 10.87
C CYS A 162 6.75 7.21 9.61
N TYR A 163 7.23 5.98 9.49
CA TYR A 163 8.08 5.60 8.36
C TYR A 163 7.97 4.12 8.03
N ILE A 164 8.34 3.80 6.79
CA ILE A 164 8.55 2.44 6.31
C ILE A 164 10.04 2.22 6.05
N MET A 165 10.52 1.04 6.39
CA MET A 165 11.85 0.54 6.05
C MET A 165 11.70 -0.63 5.09
N VAL A 166 12.47 -0.62 4.01
CA VAL A 166 12.52 -1.71 3.03
C VAL A 166 13.97 -2.13 2.83
N ARG A 167 14.23 -3.44 2.83
CA ARG A 167 15.56 -3.98 2.63
C ARG A 167 15.78 -4.35 1.17
N ASP A 168 16.77 -3.72 0.55
CA ASP A 168 17.26 -4.11 -0.77
C ASP A 168 17.87 -5.52 -0.72
N ARG A 169 17.42 -6.42 -1.58
CA ARG A 169 17.93 -7.81 -1.62
C ARG A 169 19.37 -7.92 -2.10
N PRO A 170 19.77 -7.33 -3.24
CA PRO A 170 21.12 -7.49 -3.74
C PRO A 170 22.19 -6.94 -2.80
N LYS A 171 21.98 -5.71 -2.33
CA LYS A 171 22.95 -5.00 -1.49
C LYS A 171 22.76 -5.20 0.00
N LYS A 172 21.63 -5.81 0.42
CA LYS A 172 21.22 -5.94 1.83
C LYS A 172 21.15 -4.59 2.57
N THR A 173 20.99 -3.49 1.83
CA THR A 173 20.90 -2.13 2.36
C THR A 173 19.48 -1.82 2.79
N TRP A 174 19.33 -1.08 3.88
CA TRP A 174 18.06 -0.57 4.34
C TRP A 174 17.77 0.81 3.74
N HIS A 175 16.59 0.95 3.19
CA HIS A 175 16.04 2.22 2.73
C HIS A 175 14.86 2.60 3.62
N THR A 176 14.80 3.87 4.00
CA THR A 176 13.73 4.40 4.86
C THR A 176 13.00 5.54 4.17
N ARG A 177 11.67 5.56 4.26
CA ARG A 177 10.84 6.67 3.79
C ARG A 177 9.90 7.11 4.88
N ASP A 178 9.91 8.41 5.17
CA ASP A 178 8.92 9.04 6.05
C ASP A 178 7.55 9.00 5.37
N ILE A 179 6.54 8.63 6.14
CA ILE A 179 5.14 8.67 5.73
C ILE A 179 4.54 9.92 6.34
N LYS A 180 4.11 10.84 5.49
CA LYS A 180 3.50 12.13 5.83
C LYS A 180 2.22 12.29 5.02
N ASN A 181 1.38 13.25 5.39
CA ASN A 181 0.25 13.64 4.54
C ASN A 181 0.74 14.00 3.13
N LYS A 182 0.04 13.55 2.11
CA LYS A 182 0.39 13.69 0.69
C LYS A 182 1.62 12.90 0.23
N SER A 183 2.36 12.23 1.13
CA SER A 183 3.47 11.39 0.67
C SER A 183 2.96 10.15 -0.03
N ILE A 184 3.61 9.79 -1.14
CA ILE A 184 3.35 8.57 -1.89
C ILE A 184 4.66 7.80 -1.99
N CYS A 185 4.65 6.52 -1.67
CA CYS A 185 5.78 5.63 -1.93
C CYS A 185 5.31 4.30 -2.49
N LEU A 186 6.11 3.73 -3.39
CA LEU A 186 5.91 2.40 -3.95
C LEU A 186 7.09 1.52 -3.58
N PHE A 187 6.82 0.26 -3.23
CA PHE A 187 7.84 -0.73 -2.93
C PHE A 187 7.35 -2.14 -3.31
N GLN A 188 8.27 -3.08 -3.44
CA GLN A 188 7.91 -4.48 -3.65
C GLN A 188 7.49 -5.13 -2.33
N PRO A 189 6.26 -5.69 -2.22
CA PRO A 189 5.78 -6.32 -0.99
C PRO A 189 6.61 -7.54 -0.59
N ASN A 190 7.24 -8.22 -1.56
CA ASN A 190 8.14 -9.35 -1.33
C ASN A 190 9.53 -8.97 -0.77
N ALA A 191 9.89 -7.70 -0.74
CA ALA A 191 11.08 -7.25 -0.03
C ALA A 191 10.83 -7.30 1.49
N ILE A 192 11.88 -7.58 2.28
CA ILE A 192 11.75 -7.50 3.75
C ILE A 192 11.45 -6.05 4.11
N HIS A 193 10.37 -5.82 4.81
CA HIS A 193 9.97 -4.48 5.21
C HIS A 193 9.37 -4.44 6.61
N SER A 194 9.28 -3.24 7.15
CA SER A 194 8.69 -2.93 8.46
C SER A 194 8.10 -1.52 8.42
N VAL A 195 7.02 -1.31 9.15
CA VAL A 195 6.39 0.01 9.29
C VAL A 195 6.35 0.39 10.76
N ILE A 196 6.71 1.64 11.05
CA ILE A 196 6.81 2.13 12.42
C ILE A 196 6.04 3.45 12.55
N ASN A 197 5.18 3.52 13.54
CA ASN A 197 4.52 4.74 13.98
C ASN A 197 5.09 5.16 15.34
N GLN A 198 6.00 6.12 15.38
CA GLN A 198 6.57 6.65 16.62
C GLN A 198 5.67 7.72 17.28
N ILE A 199 4.65 8.20 16.55
CA ILE A 199 3.78 9.30 16.93
C ILE A 199 2.78 8.84 17.99
N ASN A 200 2.32 9.75 18.86
CA ASN A 200 1.30 9.47 19.87
C ASN A 200 -0.14 9.44 19.31
N GLY A 201 -0.31 9.68 18.02
CA GLY A 201 -1.59 9.68 17.31
C GLY A 201 -1.78 8.44 16.43
N TRP A 202 -3.04 8.18 16.08
CA TRP A 202 -3.38 7.23 15.03
C TRP A 202 -2.87 7.72 13.68
N ARG A 203 -2.28 6.84 12.90
CA ARG A 203 -1.88 7.07 11.53
C ARG A 203 -2.85 6.38 10.58
N TYR A 204 -3.31 7.10 9.57
CA TYR A 204 -4.13 6.56 8.49
C TYR A 204 -3.41 6.72 7.15
N VAL A 205 -3.41 5.68 6.37
CA VAL A 205 -2.83 5.64 5.03
C VAL A 205 -3.76 4.91 4.07
N VAL A 206 -3.64 5.20 2.79
CA VAL A 206 -4.19 4.35 1.74
C VAL A 206 -3.12 3.32 1.38
N LEU A 207 -3.47 2.05 1.41
CA LEU A 207 -2.69 0.95 0.84
C LEU A 207 -3.34 0.52 -0.46
N PHE A 208 -2.53 0.33 -1.48
CA PHE A 208 -2.98 -0.20 -2.75
C PHE A 208 -1.91 -1.07 -3.40
N ASP A 209 -2.34 -1.98 -4.26
CA ASP A 209 -1.46 -2.78 -5.08
C ASP A 209 -1.64 -2.41 -6.55
N THR A 210 -0.55 -2.29 -7.26
CA THR A 210 -0.51 -2.03 -8.70
C THR A 210 0.53 -2.91 -9.37
N VAL A 211 0.36 -3.19 -10.64
CA VAL A 211 1.31 -3.96 -11.45
C VAL A 211 1.97 -3.04 -12.46
N VAL A 212 3.28 -3.07 -12.49
CA VAL A 212 4.07 -2.46 -13.57
C VAL A 212 4.32 -3.53 -14.62
N TRP A 213 3.58 -3.46 -15.74
CA TRP A 213 3.69 -4.40 -16.84
C TRP A 213 4.93 -4.11 -17.66
N PHE A 214 5.70 -5.14 -18.02
CA PHE A 214 6.97 -4.99 -18.73
C PHE A 214 6.83 -4.42 -20.12
N GLU A 215 5.74 -4.68 -20.79
CA GLU A 215 5.43 -4.11 -22.11
C GLU A 215 5.33 -2.58 -22.09
N ASN A 216 4.85 -2.02 -20.96
CA ASN A 216 4.67 -0.58 -20.80
C ASN A 216 5.92 0.13 -20.27
N TYR A 217 6.88 -0.63 -19.72
CA TYR A 217 8.08 -0.10 -19.06
C TYR A 217 9.33 -0.93 -19.40
N PRO A 218 9.73 -0.98 -20.68
CA PRO A 218 10.85 -1.81 -21.13
C PRO A 218 12.19 -1.45 -20.46
N GLU A 219 12.37 -0.21 -20.02
CA GLU A 219 13.54 0.23 -19.24
C GLU A 219 13.58 -0.40 -17.84
N VAL A 220 12.43 -0.63 -17.22
CA VAL A 220 12.33 -1.34 -15.92
C VAL A 220 12.76 -2.78 -16.11
N VAL A 221 12.29 -3.44 -17.17
CA VAL A 221 12.68 -4.82 -17.53
C VAL A 221 14.19 -4.91 -17.75
N LYS A 222 14.75 -3.99 -18.52
CA LYS A 222 16.20 -3.96 -18.79
C LYS A 222 16.99 -3.78 -17.50
N SER A 223 16.57 -2.88 -16.63
CA SER A 223 17.20 -2.67 -15.32
C SER A 223 17.10 -3.91 -14.43
N CYS A 224 15.94 -4.56 -14.40
CA CYS A 224 15.74 -5.79 -13.64
C CYS A 224 16.64 -6.91 -14.12
N ARG A 225 16.74 -7.12 -15.44
CA ARG A 225 17.60 -8.17 -16.03
C ARG A 225 19.08 -7.94 -15.77
N THR A 226 19.56 -6.69 -15.84
CA THR A 226 20.97 -6.35 -15.60
C THR A 226 21.37 -6.42 -14.14
N THR A 227 20.45 -6.24 -13.21
CA THR A 227 20.72 -6.31 -11.75
C THR A 227 20.55 -7.70 -11.15
N GLY A 228 20.25 -8.72 -11.97
CA GLY A 228 20.05 -10.10 -11.49
C GLY A 228 18.76 -10.31 -10.69
N VAL A 229 17.85 -9.35 -10.72
CA VAL A 229 16.57 -9.41 -10.00
C VAL A 229 15.69 -10.57 -10.49
N TRP A 230 15.91 -11.03 -11.72
CA TRP A 230 15.18 -12.11 -12.36
C TRP A 230 15.75 -13.52 -12.12
N ALA A 231 16.94 -13.64 -11.54
CA ALA A 231 17.55 -14.94 -11.29
C ALA A 231 16.80 -15.80 -10.25
N ASN A 232 15.73 -15.30 -9.65
CA ASN A 232 14.90 -15.99 -8.67
C ASN A 232 13.42 -16.08 -9.08
N LEU A 233 13.12 -15.97 -10.38
CA LEU A 233 11.77 -16.16 -10.91
C LEU A 233 11.60 -17.52 -11.63
N ASP A 234 12.63 -18.40 -11.57
CA ASP A 234 12.58 -19.78 -11.99
C ASP A 234 12.13 -20.68 -10.82
#